data_343234809e35dd211e73ad7bea4f4d05
#
_entry.id   343234809e35dd211e73ad7bea4f4d05
#
_cell.length_a   1.000
_cell.length_b   1.000
_cell.length_c   1.000
_cell.angle_alpha   90.00
_cell.angle_beta   90.00
_cell.angle_gamma   90.00
#
_symmetry.space_group_name_H-M   'P 1'
#
loop_
_entity.id
_entity.type
_entity.pdbx_description
1 polymer ?
#
loop_
_entity_poly.entity_id
_entity_poly.type
_entity_poly.pdbx_seq_one_letter_code
_entity_poly.pdbx_strand_id
1 'polypeptide(L)'
;MQKFYPDMYQKSIYDINYKKLKKEGINCILFDLDNTCVPYKDSVASEELEKLFKKLEKMGFRVIIFSNSPDKRLRKFKYLGVSYNSFSLKPLSFSFYKILKKYNLKKSEVCIVGDQIFTDVFGGNKVGIKTCLVEPLNDTELKFTRFMRKLEKKTLNYYSKRGKFTKGDYYD
;
A
#
# COMPACT_ATOMS: atom_id res chain seq x y z
N MET A 1 2.54 -20.32 4.33
CA MET A 1 1.16 -19.83 4.52
C MET A 1 1.04 -18.37 5.02
N GLN A 2 2.12 -17.75 5.53
CA GLN A 2 2.09 -16.33 5.97
C GLN A 2 2.07 -15.29 4.84
N LYS A 3 2.28 -15.67 3.59
CA LYS A 3 2.52 -14.72 2.48
C LYS A 3 1.35 -13.80 2.13
N PHE A 4 0.13 -14.14 2.52
CA PHE A 4 -1.08 -13.35 2.26
C PHE A 4 -1.63 -12.65 3.52
N TYR A 5 -0.90 -12.72 4.62
CA TYR A 5 -1.27 -12.09 5.87
C TYR A 5 -0.48 -10.80 6.03
N PRO A 6 -1.14 -9.63 6.22
CA PRO A 6 -0.45 -8.37 6.41
C PRO A 6 0.15 -8.27 7.82
N ASP A 7 1.26 -7.53 7.96
CA ASP A 7 1.84 -7.23 9.28
C ASP A 7 0.96 -6.26 10.07
N MET A 8 0.21 -5.42 9.36
CA MET A 8 -0.70 -4.41 9.92
C MET A 8 -1.99 -4.38 9.09
N TYR A 9 -3.12 -4.12 9.76
CA TYR A 9 -4.39 -3.87 9.09
C TYR A 9 -5.08 -2.66 9.69
N GLN A 10 -5.38 -1.66 8.87
CA GLN A 10 -5.96 -0.39 9.29
C GLN A 10 -7.19 -0.02 8.45
N LYS A 11 -8.05 0.83 8.97
CA LYS A 11 -9.24 1.28 8.24
C LYS A 11 -8.85 2.12 7.03
N SER A 12 -7.87 3.01 7.20
CA SER A 12 -7.38 3.89 6.13
C SER A 12 -5.91 4.23 6.33
N ILE A 13 -5.32 4.88 5.33
CA ILE A 13 -3.96 5.43 5.44
C ILE A 13 -3.83 6.47 6.54
N TYR A 14 -4.93 7.09 6.97
CA TYR A 14 -4.94 8.12 8.02
C TYR A 14 -4.89 7.54 9.43
N ASP A 15 -5.29 6.27 9.59
CA ASP A 15 -5.33 5.58 10.90
C ASP A 15 -4.02 4.89 11.25
N ILE A 16 -3.05 4.85 10.31
CA ILE A 16 -1.75 4.22 10.53
C ILE A 16 -0.92 4.97 11.58
N ASN A 17 -0.37 4.23 12.53
CA ASN A 17 0.54 4.79 13.53
C ASN A 17 1.95 5.01 12.96
N TYR A 18 2.14 6.06 12.16
CA TYR A 18 3.42 6.38 11.55
C TYR A 18 4.55 6.65 12.57
N LYS A 19 4.22 7.13 13.79
CA LYS A 19 5.22 7.30 14.84
C LYS A 19 5.80 5.95 15.29
N LYS A 20 4.95 4.91 15.39
CA LYS A 20 5.37 3.55 15.69
C LYS A 20 6.25 3.01 14.57
N LEU A 21 5.82 3.13 13.31
CA LEU A 21 6.63 2.73 12.15
C LEU A 21 8.02 3.40 12.15
N LYS A 22 8.08 4.69 12.48
CA LYS A 22 9.37 5.40 12.55
C LYS A 22 10.27 4.86 13.65
N LYS A 23 9.71 4.55 14.84
CA LYS A 23 10.46 3.92 15.94
C LYS A 23 10.97 2.52 15.61
N GLU A 24 10.24 1.78 14.77
CA GLU A 24 10.63 0.47 14.25
C GLU A 24 11.67 0.53 13.12
N GLY A 25 12.13 1.73 12.76
CA GLY A 25 13.18 1.94 11.76
C GLY A 25 12.67 2.07 10.32
N ILE A 26 11.36 2.15 10.10
CA ILE A 26 10.80 2.41 8.78
C ILE A 26 11.11 3.85 8.35
N ASN A 27 11.73 4.00 7.20
CA ASN A 27 12.15 5.28 6.64
C ASN A 27 11.51 5.57 5.27
N CYS A 28 10.88 4.57 4.66
CA CYS A 28 10.20 4.72 3.39
C CYS A 28 8.82 4.06 3.42
N ILE A 29 7.82 4.77 2.93
CA ILE A 29 6.48 4.25 2.72
C ILE A 29 6.20 4.18 1.21
N LEU A 30 5.91 2.98 0.73
CA LEU A 30 5.39 2.73 -0.61
C LEU A 30 3.86 2.73 -0.53
N PHE A 31 3.21 3.70 -1.11
CA PHE A 31 1.75 3.74 -1.18
C PHE A 31 1.25 3.22 -2.52
N ASP A 32 0.30 2.29 -2.53
CA ASP A 32 -0.55 2.13 -3.70
C ASP A 32 -1.40 3.40 -3.91
N LEU A 33 -1.84 3.64 -5.13
CA LEU A 33 -2.60 4.84 -5.47
C LEU A 33 -4.11 4.59 -5.45
N ASP A 34 -4.57 3.70 -6.34
CA ASP A 34 -5.98 3.56 -6.67
C ASP A 34 -6.73 2.76 -5.60
N ASN A 35 -7.76 3.36 -5.03
CA ASN A 35 -8.54 2.87 -3.88
C ASN A 35 -7.76 2.76 -2.55
N THR A 36 -6.49 3.16 -2.53
CA THR A 36 -5.66 3.29 -1.32
C THR A 36 -5.53 4.75 -0.91
N CYS A 37 -4.94 5.58 -1.77
CA CYS A 37 -4.75 7.02 -1.54
C CYS A 37 -5.87 7.87 -2.13
N VAL A 38 -6.37 7.47 -3.31
CA VAL A 38 -7.45 8.18 -4.03
C VAL A 38 -8.42 7.16 -4.63
N PRO A 39 -9.71 7.48 -4.73
CA PRO A 39 -10.65 6.65 -5.47
C PRO A 39 -10.20 6.44 -6.92
N TYR A 40 -10.42 5.25 -7.47
CA TYR A 40 -9.92 4.88 -8.81
C TYR A 40 -10.27 5.89 -9.92
N LYS A 41 -11.46 6.52 -9.86
CA LYS A 41 -11.93 7.48 -10.88
C LYS A 41 -11.41 8.90 -10.68
N ASP A 42 -10.93 9.23 -9.50
CA ASP A 42 -10.57 10.60 -9.14
C ASP A 42 -9.23 10.99 -9.77
N SER A 43 -9.13 12.22 -10.19
CA SER A 43 -7.94 12.79 -10.84
C SER A 43 -7.20 13.79 -9.96
N VAL A 44 -7.77 14.10 -8.80
CA VAL A 44 -7.25 15.06 -7.83
C VAL A 44 -7.21 14.40 -6.46
N ALA A 45 -6.17 14.66 -5.71
CA ALA A 45 -6.04 14.21 -4.32
C ALA A 45 -6.84 15.13 -3.40
N SER A 46 -7.28 14.58 -2.26
CA SER A 46 -7.90 15.42 -1.22
C SER A 46 -6.84 16.26 -0.51
N GLU A 47 -7.25 17.39 0.05
CA GLU A 47 -6.37 18.19 0.91
C GLU A 47 -5.81 17.37 2.09
N GLU A 48 -6.58 16.42 2.59
CA GLU A 48 -6.18 15.55 3.68
C GLU A 48 -4.99 14.66 3.27
N LEU A 49 -5.00 14.12 2.04
CA LEU A 49 -3.87 13.36 1.49
C LEU A 49 -2.62 14.23 1.34
N GLU A 50 -2.78 15.45 0.82
CA GLU A 50 -1.65 16.38 0.71
C GLU A 50 -1.05 16.71 2.08
N LYS A 51 -1.89 16.98 3.07
CA LYS A 51 -1.46 17.23 4.46
C LYS A 51 -0.74 16.02 5.05
N LEU A 52 -1.26 14.81 4.80
CA LEU A 52 -0.63 13.57 5.26
C LEU A 52 0.77 13.40 4.65
N PHE A 53 0.92 13.54 3.33
CA PHE A 53 2.21 13.35 2.67
C PHE A 53 3.24 14.38 3.15
N LYS A 54 2.86 15.66 3.26
CA LYS A 54 3.72 16.71 3.83
C LYS A 54 4.12 16.41 5.29
N LYS A 55 3.19 15.87 6.09
CA LYS A 55 3.47 15.45 7.47
C LYS A 55 4.48 14.31 7.51
N LEU A 56 4.32 13.29 6.66
CA LEU A 56 5.22 12.14 6.60
C LEU A 56 6.64 12.56 6.18
N GLU A 57 6.78 13.45 5.20
CA GLU A 57 8.08 14.00 4.81
C GLU A 57 8.74 14.79 5.95
N LYS A 58 7.98 15.61 6.68
CA LYS A 58 8.47 16.31 7.89
C LYS A 58 8.90 15.35 9.00
N MET A 59 8.28 14.16 9.08
CA MET A 59 8.69 13.09 9.99
C MET A 59 9.93 12.32 9.50
N GLY A 60 10.48 12.69 8.35
CA GLY A 60 11.66 12.06 7.76
C GLY A 60 11.35 10.73 7.04
N PHE A 61 10.12 10.51 6.60
CA PHE A 61 9.81 9.43 5.69
C PHE A 61 10.05 9.85 4.24
N ARG A 62 10.59 8.93 3.45
CA ARG A 62 10.46 9.01 2.00
C ARG A 62 9.10 8.44 1.60
N VAL A 63 8.30 9.23 0.90
CA VAL A 63 6.99 8.81 0.38
C VAL A 63 7.14 8.51 -1.12
N ILE A 64 6.65 7.34 -1.54
CA ILE A 64 6.69 6.91 -2.94
C ILE A 64 5.35 6.31 -3.31
N ILE A 65 4.71 6.81 -4.35
CA ILE A 65 3.55 6.15 -4.97
C ILE A 65 4.06 4.98 -5.82
N PHE A 66 3.66 3.75 -5.48
CA PHE A 66 4.09 2.51 -6.12
C PHE A 66 2.87 1.74 -6.64
N SER A 67 2.46 2.01 -7.88
CA SER A 67 1.18 1.56 -8.43
C SER A 67 1.32 0.78 -9.73
N ASN A 68 0.40 -0.16 -9.95
CA ASN A 68 0.26 -0.89 -11.22
C ASN A 68 -0.36 -0.03 -12.32
N SER A 69 -0.86 1.14 -11.99
CA SER A 69 -1.49 2.06 -12.93
C SER A 69 -0.50 2.67 -13.92
N PRO A 70 -0.97 3.05 -15.12
CA PRO A 70 -0.12 3.62 -16.16
C PRO A 70 0.40 5.00 -15.77
N ASP A 71 1.54 5.40 -16.35
CA ASP A 71 2.20 6.67 -16.09
C ASP A 71 1.29 7.89 -16.29
N LYS A 72 0.44 7.87 -17.33
CA LYS A 72 -0.57 8.92 -17.56
C LYS A 72 -1.49 9.15 -16.34
N ARG A 73 -1.80 8.08 -15.57
CA ARG A 73 -2.59 8.15 -14.34
C ARG A 73 -1.80 8.84 -13.23
N LEU A 74 -0.56 8.41 -12.99
CA LEU A 74 0.26 8.91 -11.89
C LEU A 74 0.73 10.35 -12.11
N ARG A 75 0.95 10.76 -13.36
CA ARG A 75 1.32 12.16 -13.71
C ARG A 75 0.32 13.19 -13.18
N LYS A 76 -0.95 12.83 -13.05
CA LYS A 76 -1.98 13.73 -12.50
C LYS A 76 -1.71 14.11 -11.05
N PHE A 77 -0.93 13.30 -10.31
CA PHE A 77 -0.59 13.50 -8.90
C PHE A 77 0.83 14.03 -8.68
N LYS A 78 1.54 14.44 -9.74
CA LYS A 78 2.89 15.01 -9.64
C LYS A 78 2.97 16.22 -8.70
N TYR A 79 1.89 16.99 -8.61
CA TYR A 79 1.81 18.18 -7.76
C TYR A 79 1.90 17.87 -6.27
N LEU A 80 1.71 16.62 -5.85
CA LEU A 80 1.93 16.17 -4.47
C LEU A 80 3.41 16.24 -4.05
N GLY A 81 4.34 16.43 -5.00
CA GLY A 81 5.76 16.56 -4.73
C GLY A 81 6.48 15.24 -4.42
N VAL A 82 5.76 14.12 -4.29
CA VAL A 82 6.34 12.82 -3.94
C VAL A 82 6.82 12.04 -5.17
N SER A 83 7.77 11.14 -4.97
CA SER A 83 8.22 10.23 -6.01
C SER A 83 7.12 9.24 -6.41
N TYR A 84 7.12 8.80 -7.67
CA TYR A 84 6.21 7.75 -8.09
C TYR A 84 6.87 6.72 -9.03
N ASN A 85 6.31 5.52 -9.05
CA ASN A 85 6.64 4.43 -9.96
C ASN A 85 5.35 3.83 -10.52
N SER A 86 5.13 4.07 -11.80
CA SER A 86 4.02 3.50 -12.59
C SER A 86 4.37 2.12 -13.10
N PHE A 87 3.36 1.36 -13.56
CA PHE A 87 3.54 0.01 -14.08
C PHE A 87 4.42 -0.86 -13.15
N SER A 88 4.13 -0.79 -11.85
CA SER A 88 4.96 -1.45 -10.83
C SER A 88 4.96 -2.97 -10.93
N LEU A 89 4.01 -3.55 -11.69
CA LEU A 89 3.88 -4.99 -11.92
C LEU A 89 3.82 -5.81 -10.60
N LYS A 90 3.26 -5.20 -9.53
CA LYS A 90 2.98 -5.93 -8.30
C LYS A 90 2.06 -7.14 -8.61
N PRO A 91 2.31 -8.33 -8.07
CA PRO A 91 3.23 -8.69 -6.97
C PRO A 91 4.58 -9.26 -7.41
N LEU A 92 5.11 -8.91 -8.57
CA LEU A 92 6.39 -9.44 -9.04
C LEU A 92 7.56 -8.88 -8.21
N SER A 93 8.36 -9.76 -7.63
CA SER A 93 9.43 -9.39 -6.68
C SER A 93 10.49 -8.46 -7.31
N PHE A 94 10.77 -8.61 -8.61
CA PHE A 94 11.79 -7.80 -9.27
C PHE A 94 11.44 -6.30 -9.23
N SER A 95 10.17 -5.93 -9.29
CA SER A 95 9.76 -4.52 -9.26
C SER A 95 10.00 -3.88 -7.89
N PHE A 96 9.80 -4.66 -6.83
CA PHE A 96 10.16 -4.25 -5.47
C PHE A 96 11.68 -4.10 -5.33
N TYR A 97 12.47 -5.06 -5.81
CA TYR A 97 13.94 -4.95 -5.80
C TYR A 97 14.44 -3.76 -6.62
N LYS A 98 13.79 -3.46 -7.75
CA LYS A 98 14.13 -2.29 -8.58
C LYS A 98 13.91 -0.99 -7.80
N ILE A 99 12.80 -0.84 -7.06
CA ILE A 99 12.53 0.37 -6.27
C ILE A 99 13.50 0.47 -5.08
N LEU A 100 13.76 -0.65 -4.38
CA LEU A 100 14.73 -0.68 -3.29
C LEU A 100 16.13 -0.24 -3.76
N LYS A 101 16.60 -0.77 -4.89
CA LYS A 101 17.88 -0.39 -5.49
C LYS A 101 17.91 1.07 -5.94
N LYS A 102 16.84 1.53 -6.62
CA LYS A 102 16.75 2.91 -7.12
C LYS A 102 16.93 3.97 -6.03
N TYR A 103 16.39 3.70 -4.84
CA TYR A 103 16.41 4.65 -3.73
C TYR A 103 17.38 4.26 -2.60
N ASN A 104 18.22 3.24 -2.84
CA ASN A 104 19.19 2.71 -1.88
C ASN A 104 18.56 2.38 -0.51
N LEU A 105 17.46 1.61 -0.53
CA LEU A 105 16.67 1.26 0.65
C LEU A 105 16.95 -0.17 1.09
N LYS A 106 17.07 -0.38 2.40
CA LYS A 106 17.05 -1.72 3.00
C LYS A 106 15.61 -2.19 3.15
N LYS A 107 15.36 -3.48 3.03
CA LYS A 107 14.03 -4.09 3.19
C LYS A 107 13.40 -3.76 4.54
N SER A 108 14.21 -3.80 5.60
CA SER A 108 13.78 -3.48 6.97
C SER A 108 13.35 -2.03 7.19
N GLU A 109 13.66 -1.15 6.25
CA GLU A 109 13.34 0.28 6.32
C GLU A 109 12.07 0.65 5.53
N VAL A 110 11.42 -0.33 4.87
CA VAL A 110 10.33 -0.06 3.93
C VAL A 110 9.03 -0.72 4.39
N CYS A 111 7.96 0.05 4.34
CA CYS A 111 6.59 -0.45 4.47
C CYS A 111 5.81 -0.19 3.19
N ILE A 112 5.09 -1.21 2.68
CA ILE A 112 4.09 -1.02 1.63
C ILE A 112 2.70 -0.90 2.26
N VAL A 113 1.94 0.07 1.80
CA VAL A 113 0.55 0.32 2.19
C VAL A 113 -0.32 0.19 0.95
N GLY A 114 -1.31 -0.68 0.99
CA GLY A 114 -2.23 -0.90 -0.13
C GLY A 114 -3.51 -1.59 0.31
N ASP A 115 -4.49 -1.59 -0.58
CA ASP A 115 -5.82 -2.14 -0.33
C ASP A 115 -6.00 -3.57 -0.89
N GLN A 116 -4.97 -4.13 -1.56
CA GLN A 116 -5.03 -5.42 -2.21
C GLN A 116 -4.07 -6.45 -1.61
N ILE A 117 -4.63 -7.58 -1.16
CA ILE A 117 -3.83 -8.69 -0.59
C ILE A 117 -2.87 -9.28 -1.63
N PHE A 118 -3.36 -9.52 -2.88
CA PHE A 118 -2.57 -10.23 -3.87
C PHE A 118 -1.46 -9.41 -4.53
N THR A 119 -1.59 -8.09 -4.54
CA THR A 119 -0.57 -7.20 -5.12
C THR A 119 0.35 -6.62 -4.08
N ASP A 120 -0.20 -6.00 -3.04
CA ASP A 120 0.55 -5.23 -2.06
C ASP A 120 1.08 -6.11 -0.93
N VAL A 121 0.19 -6.81 -0.23
CA VAL A 121 0.57 -7.66 0.91
C VAL A 121 1.42 -8.83 0.45
N PHE A 122 0.94 -9.61 -0.52
CA PHE A 122 1.69 -10.77 -1.02
C PHE A 122 3.01 -10.35 -1.67
N GLY A 123 3.01 -9.26 -2.47
CA GLY A 123 4.22 -8.74 -3.09
C GLY A 123 5.24 -8.29 -2.06
N GLY A 124 4.83 -7.53 -1.05
CA GLY A 124 5.67 -7.07 0.05
C GLY A 124 6.23 -8.22 0.88
N ASN A 125 5.38 -9.16 1.29
CA ASN A 125 5.78 -10.34 2.06
C ASN A 125 6.77 -11.24 1.30
N LYS A 126 6.62 -11.36 -0.04
CA LYS A 126 7.58 -12.12 -0.86
C LYS A 126 8.99 -11.57 -0.80
N VAL A 127 9.14 -10.28 -0.71
CA VAL A 127 10.46 -9.62 -0.69
C VAL A 127 10.95 -9.31 0.73
N GLY A 128 10.09 -9.48 1.73
CA GLY A 128 10.43 -9.29 3.15
C GLY A 128 10.48 -7.82 3.55
N ILE A 129 9.58 -6.99 3.03
CA ILE A 129 9.29 -5.65 3.52
C ILE A 129 8.03 -5.67 4.38
N LYS A 130 7.87 -4.71 5.29
CA LYS A 130 6.69 -4.59 6.13
C LYS A 130 5.46 -4.27 5.29
N THR A 131 4.30 -4.85 5.64
CA THR A 131 3.07 -4.73 4.87
C THR A 131 1.93 -4.18 5.72
N CYS A 132 1.19 -3.22 5.18
CA CYS A 132 -0.02 -2.69 5.79
C CYS A 132 -1.19 -2.79 4.79
N LEU A 133 -2.21 -3.55 5.15
CA LEU A 133 -3.46 -3.58 4.42
C LEU A 133 -4.36 -2.46 4.92
N VAL A 134 -5.04 -1.76 4.00
CA VAL A 134 -6.09 -0.80 4.34
C VAL A 134 -7.40 -1.18 3.63
N GLU A 135 -8.53 -0.70 4.16
CA GLU A 135 -9.81 -0.86 3.47
C GLU A 135 -9.81 -0.03 2.17
N PRO A 136 -10.38 -0.55 1.09
CA PRO A 136 -10.51 0.20 -0.15
C PRO A 136 -11.43 1.40 0.02
N LEU A 137 -11.09 2.55 -0.58
CA LEU A 137 -11.86 3.79 -0.48
C LEU A 137 -13.26 3.67 -1.11
N ASN A 138 -13.40 2.85 -2.15
CA ASN A 138 -14.70 2.54 -2.75
C ASN A 138 -14.67 1.20 -3.52
N ASP A 139 -15.85 0.73 -3.91
CA ASP A 139 -16.02 -0.51 -4.67
C ASP A 139 -15.93 -0.30 -6.20
N THR A 140 -15.53 0.89 -6.67
CA THR A 140 -15.43 1.20 -8.09
C THR A 140 -14.12 0.69 -8.64
N GLU A 141 -14.16 -0.40 -9.38
CA GLU A 141 -12.97 -1.11 -9.86
C GLU A 141 -13.15 -1.64 -11.29
N LEU A 142 -12.02 -1.93 -11.95
CA LEU A 142 -11.99 -2.66 -13.21
C LEU A 142 -12.55 -4.09 -13.02
N LYS A 143 -13.11 -4.68 -14.08
CA LYS A 143 -13.67 -6.05 -14.04
C LYS A 143 -12.68 -7.09 -13.51
N PHE A 144 -11.41 -6.97 -13.88
CA PHE A 144 -10.33 -7.84 -13.38
C PHE A 144 -10.11 -7.68 -11.88
N THR A 145 -10.08 -6.45 -11.38
CA THR A 145 -9.91 -6.15 -9.94
C THR A 145 -11.08 -6.72 -9.14
N ARG A 146 -12.32 -6.63 -9.65
CA ARG A 146 -13.49 -7.26 -9.02
C ARG A 146 -13.37 -8.79 -8.89
N PHE A 147 -12.81 -9.46 -9.89
CA PHE A 147 -12.52 -10.90 -9.80
C PHE A 147 -11.48 -11.18 -8.70
N MET A 148 -10.38 -10.42 -8.70
CA MET A 148 -9.34 -10.54 -7.66
C MET A 148 -9.91 -10.31 -6.26
N ARG A 149 -10.81 -9.32 -6.07
CA ARG A 149 -11.49 -9.08 -4.78
C ARG A 149 -12.31 -10.28 -4.30
N LYS A 150 -12.96 -11.02 -5.20
CA LYS A 150 -13.67 -12.25 -4.81
C LYS A 150 -12.71 -13.31 -4.27
N LEU A 151 -11.52 -13.43 -4.86
CA LEU A 151 -10.47 -14.33 -4.36
C LEU A 151 -9.90 -13.84 -3.03
N GLU A 152 -9.67 -12.54 -2.88
CA GLU A 152 -9.25 -11.92 -1.62
C GLU A 152 -10.24 -12.18 -0.49
N LYS A 153 -11.53 -11.98 -0.74
CA LYS A 153 -12.59 -12.30 0.23
C LYS A 153 -12.56 -13.77 0.66
N LYS A 154 -12.30 -14.70 -0.25
CA LYS A 154 -12.12 -16.13 0.11
C LYS A 154 -10.89 -16.34 0.98
N THR A 155 -9.78 -15.67 0.65
CA THR A 155 -8.53 -15.74 1.42
C THR A 155 -8.71 -15.16 2.81
N LEU A 156 -9.34 -14.00 2.96
CA LEU A 156 -9.66 -13.39 4.26
C LEU A 156 -10.59 -14.27 5.09
N ASN A 157 -11.63 -14.84 4.48
CA ASN A 157 -12.54 -15.77 5.16
C ASN A 157 -11.80 -17.02 5.66
N TYR A 158 -10.82 -17.52 4.91
CA TYR A 158 -9.99 -18.64 5.33
C TYR A 158 -9.14 -18.29 6.56
N TYR A 159 -8.57 -17.10 6.62
CA TYR A 159 -7.82 -16.63 7.80
C TYR A 159 -8.74 -16.33 8.98
N SER A 160 -9.90 -15.76 8.74
CA SER A 160 -10.92 -15.47 9.76
C SER A 160 -11.37 -16.76 10.48
N LYS A 161 -11.68 -17.82 9.73
CA LYS A 161 -12.05 -19.14 10.31
C LYS A 161 -10.95 -19.75 11.18
N ARG A 162 -9.71 -19.29 11.09
CA ARG A 162 -8.57 -19.71 11.90
C ARG A 162 -8.18 -18.72 13.00
N GLY A 163 -9.02 -17.73 13.26
CA GLY A 163 -8.77 -16.70 14.28
C GLY A 163 -7.56 -15.80 14.00
N LYS A 164 -7.11 -15.73 12.72
CA LYS A 164 -5.92 -14.97 12.35
C LYS A 164 -6.23 -13.60 11.76
N PHE A 165 -7.44 -13.40 11.25
CA PHE A 165 -7.86 -12.15 10.62
C PHE A 165 -9.36 -11.99 10.74
N THR A 166 -9.83 -10.85 11.21
CA THR A 166 -11.25 -10.49 11.21
C THR A 166 -11.39 -9.14 10.52
N LYS A 167 -12.28 -9.05 9.53
CA LYS A 167 -12.54 -7.79 8.85
C LYS A 167 -13.08 -6.78 9.85
N GLY A 168 -12.48 -5.57 9.91
CA GLY A 168 -12.83 -4.51 10.85
C GLY A 168 -12.16 -4.61 12.23
N ASP A 169 -11.38 -5.67 12.45
CA ASP A 169 -10.55 -5.81 13.66
C ASP A 169 -9.12 -5.35 13.30
N TYR A 170 -8.88 -4.04 13.45
CA TYR A 170 -7.66 -3.39 13.01
C TYR A 170 -6.53 -3.63 14.01
N TYR A 171 -5.29 -3.82 13.50
CA TYR A 171 -4.09 -4.07 14.31
C TYR A 171 -2.83 -3.45 13.67
N ASP A 172 -1.82 -3.18 14.52
CA ASP A 172 -0.49 -2.67 14.21
C ASP A 172 0.61 -3.74 14.38
#